data_b9fc4d72818bf18bd20260257e12dc19
#
_entry.id   b9fc4d72818bf18bd20260257e12dc19
#
_cell.length_a   1.000
_cell.length_b   1.000
_cell.length_c   1.000
_cell.angle_alpha   90.00
_cell.angle_beta   90.00
_cell.angle_gamma   90.00
#
_symmetry.space_group_name_H-M   'P 1'
#
loop_
_entity.id
_entity.type
_entity.pdbx_description
1 polymer ?
#
loop_
_entity_poly.entity_id
_entity_poly.type
_entity_poly.pdbx_seq_one_letter_code
_entity_poly.pdbx_strand_id
1 'polypeptide(L)'
;MEAESQRSQLAARIRTWAHGNDNVRALVQTGSLARRDGLVDAFSDLDMDIIAQDPVGMAKNDDWIHRFGEVITILHLDAVDAQSWPTRLVIYAGGIKVDFTLAGLARLQKMASPAGLDPLYERGYQLLVDKDAFAKALPAATYRFPVHAMPDEQRFLARVEEFWFEAFHVPRYLARDELLLAKQRDGTMKELLLEMIEWHAIARHPEPVDIWHLGKGIRHWAGEAIWAELQATYGHFDASDARRAYQATTALYARLAREVARIQGWPYPESVERALR
;
A
#
# COMPACT_ATOMS: atom_id res chain seq x y z
N MET A 1 -8.71 -24.63 2.37
CA MET A 1 -9.82 -25.35 1.68
C MET A 1 -11.18 -24.68 1.92
N GLU A 2 -11.69 -24.58 3.17
CA GLU A 2 -13.03 -24.01 3.42
C GLU A 2 -13.12 -22.51 3.09
N ALA A 3 -12.20 -21.68 3.57
CA ALA A 3 -12.15 -20.24 3.27
C ALA A 3 -11.97 -19.96 1.77
N GLU A 4 -11.16 -20.74 1.09
CA GLU A 4 -10.93 -20.64 -0.34
C GLU A 4 -12.19 -21.02 -1.16
N SER A 5 -12.93 -22.04 -0.73
CA SER A 5 -14.22 -22.41 -1.31
C SER A 5 -15.25 -21.31 -1.12
N GLN A 6 -15.37 -20.75 0.08
CA GLN A 6 -16.29 -19.64 0.38
C GLN A 6 -15.95 -18.37 -0.43
N ARG A 7 -14.66 -18.03 -0.53
CA ARG A 7 -14.19 -16.90 -1.35
C ARG A 7 -14.56 -17.10 -2.84
N SER A 8 -14.35 -18.31 -3.37
CA SER A 8 -14.69 -18.63 -4.75
C SER A 8 -16.21 -18.56 -5.01
N GLN A 9 -17.03 -19.02 -4.05
CA GLN A 9 -18.48 -18.90 -4.14
C GLN A 9 -18.95 -17.45 -4.09
N LEU A 10 -18.33 -16.61 -3.26
CA LEU A 10 -18.62 -15.18 -3.20
C LEU A 10 -18.27 -14.49 -4.52
N ALA A 11 -17.09 -14.77 -5.06
CA ALA A 11 -16.68 -14.25 -6.38
C ALA A 11 -17.65 -14.66 -7.49
N ALA A 12 -18.14 -15.90 -7.47
CA ALA A 12 -19.14 -16.39 -8.44
C ALA A 12 -20.47 -15.63 -8.32
N ARG A 13 -20.95 -15.34 -7.09
CA ARG A 13 -22.18 -14.52 -6.89
C ARG A 13 -22.00 -13.11 -7.40
N ILE A 14 -20.88 -12.46 -7.11
CA ILE A 14 -20.54 -11.13 -7.61
C ILE A 14 -20.54 -11.11 -9.14
N ARG A 15 -19.88 -12.10 -9.77
CA ARG A 15 -19.83 -12.22 -11.22
C ARG A 15 -21.22 -12.40 -11.85
N THR A 16 -22.06 -13.26 -11.27
CA THR A 16 -23.43 -13.50 -11.75
C THR A 16 -24.27 -12.22 -11.66
N TRP A 17 -24.18 -11.50 -10.54
CA TRP A 17 -24.86 -10.22 -10.37
C TRP A 17 -24.38 -9.17 -11.38
N ALA A 18 -23.07 -9.07 -11.60
CA ALA A 18 -22.48 -8.12 -12.56
C ALA A 18 -22.98 -8.38 -13.99
N HIS A 19 -23.13 -9.65 -14.37
CA HIS A 19 -23.74 -10.02 -15.66
C HIS A 19 -25.17 -9.53 -15.83
N GLY A 20 -26.00 -9.63 -14.78
CA GLY A 20 -27.41 -9.24 -14.81
C GLY A 20 -27.67 -7.76 -14.51
N ASN A 21 -26.66 -6.96 -14.16
CA ASN A 21 -26.82 -5.55 -13.83
C ASN A 21 -26.44 -4.66 -15.01
N ASP A 22 -27.41 -3.95 -15.60
CA ASP A 22 -27.22 -3.13 -16.81
C ASP A 22 -26.25 -1.96 -16.60
N ASN A 23 -26.16 -1.41 -15.38
CA ASN A 23 -25.22 -0.35 -15.04
C ASN A 23 -23.77 -0.85 -15.06
N VAL A 24 -23.51 -2.15 -14.79
CA VAL A 24 -22.18 -2.75 -14.81
C VAL A 24 -21.81 -3.14 -16.24
N ARG A 25 -20.70 -2.59 -16.74
CA ARG A 25 -20.18 -2.85 -18.09
C ARG A 25 -19.03 -3.84 -18.10
N ALA A 26 -18.21 -3.80 -17.05
CA ALA A 26 -17.18 -4.82 -16.83
C ALA A 26 -16.99 -5.07 -15.32
N LEU A 27 -16.54 -6.28 -14.98
CA LEU A 27 -16.04 -6.66 -13.67
C LEU A 27 -14.61 -7.15 -13.84
N VAL A 28 -13.69 -6.51 -13.15
CA VAL A 28 -12.27 -6.83 -13.26
C VAL A 28 -11.74 -7.25 -11.89
N GLN A 29 -11.14 -8.42 -11.81
CA GLN A 29 -10.39 -8.85 -10.64
C GLN A 29 -8.94 -8.38 -10.77
N THR A 30 -8.44 -7.76 -9.72
CA THR A 30 -7.06 -7.28 -9.58
C THR A 30 -6.39 -7.90 -8.34
N GLY A 31 -5.36 -7.29 -7.81
CA GLY A 31 -4.72 -7.68 -6.56
C GLY A 31 -4.04 -9.05 -6.59
N SER A 32 -3.93 -9.69 -5.43
CA SER A 32 -3.16 -10.93 -5.26
C SER A 32 -3.67 -12.09 -6.12
N LEU A 33 -4.98 -12.18 -6.30
CA LEU A 33 -5.62 -13.27 -7.07
C LEU A 33 -5.45 -13.13 -8.59
N ALA A 34 -5.08 -11.94 -9.07
CA ALA A 34 -4.81 -11.70 -10.50
C ALA A 34 -3.32 -11.74 -10.83
N ARG A 35 -2.44 -11.67 -9.83
CA ARG A 35 -0.98 -11.72 -10.00
C ARG A 35 -0.48 -13.14 -10.21
N ARG A 36 0.82 -13.24 -10.60
CA ARG A 36 1.52 -14.52 -10.82
C ARG A 36 2.74 -14.68 -9.90
N ASP A 37 2.73 -13.99 -8.75
CA ASP A 37 3.84 -13.99 -7.79
C ASP A 37 3.81 -15.18 -6.80
N GLY A 38 2.77 -16.01 -6.86
CA GLY A 38 2.63 -17.19 -6.01
C GLY A 38 2.30 -16.87 -4.54
N LEU A 39 1.93 -15.62 -4.23
CA LEU A 39 1.67 -15.16 -2.86
C LEU A 39 0.18 -15.25 -2.46
N VAL A 40 -0.62 -16.01 -3.21
CA VAL A 40 -2.03 -16.25 -2.86
C VAL A 40 -2.12 -17.26 -1.72
N ASP A 41 -2.90 -16.90 -0.69
CA ASP A 41 -3.14 -17.74 0.46
C ASP A 41 -4.62 -17.69 0.93
N ALA A 42 -4.91 -18.30 2.07
CA ALA A 42 -6.24 -18.30 2.66
C ALA A 42 -6.73 -16.92 3.14
N PHE A 43 -5.81 -15.98 3.33
CA PHE A 43 -6.08 -14.61 3.79
C PHE A 43 -6.13 -13.59 2.65
N SER A 44 -5.95 -14.04 1.41
CA SER A 44 -6.02 -13.16 0.23
C SER A 44 -7.43 -12.64 0.02
N ASP A 45 -7.55 -11.32 -0.15
CA ASP A 45 -8.81 -10.62 -0.40
C ASP A 45 -9.29 -10.80 -1.85
N LEU A 46 -10.52 -10.37 -2.12
CA LEU A 46 -11.06 -10.16 -3.46
C LEU A 46 -10.97 -8.68 -3.81
N ASP A 47 -10.12 -8.32 -4.75
CA ASP A 47 -10.01 -6.96 -5.27
C ASP A 47 -10.81 -6.88 -6.58
N MET A 48 -11.95 -6.16 -6.57
CA MET A 48 -12.92 -6.13 -7.67
C MET A 48 -13.16 -4.69 -8.14
N ASP A 49 -12.74 -4.39 -9.35
CA ASP A 49 -13.11 -3.15 -10.02
C ASP A 49 -14.44 -3.35 -10.76
N ILE A 50 -15.46 -2.63 -10.33
CA ILE A 50 -16.76 -2.56 -10.99
C ILE A 50 -16.74 -1.36 -11.94
N ILE A 51 -16.72 -1.64 -13.24
CA ILE A 51 -16.76 -0.61 -14.25
C ILE A 51 -18.23 -0.37 -14.61
N ALA A 52 -18.75 0.79 -14.20
CA ALA A 52 -20.16 1.14 -14.33
C ALA A 52 -20.38 2.32 -15.29
N GLN A 53 -21.59 2.42 -15.85
CA GLN A 53 -22.04 3.60 -16.60
C GLN A 53 -22.20 4.81 -15.67
N ASP A 54 -22.78 4.59 -14.48
CA ASP A 54 -22.93 5.58 -13.43
C ASP A 54 -22.34 5.06 -12.11
N PRO A 55 -21.02 5.16 -11.93
CA PRO A 55 -20.34 4.73 -10.70
C PRO A 55 -20.70 5.64 -9.51
N VAL A 56 -20.95 6.94 -9.76
CA VAL A 56 -21.30 7.91 -8.72
C VAL A 56 -22.70 7.64 -8.16
N GLY A 57 -23.67 7.36 -9.03
CA GLY A 57 -25.01 6.94 -8.61
C GLY A 57 -24.97 5.63 -7.84
N MET A 58 -24.16 4.68 -8.28
CA MET A 58 -23.97 3.39 -7.60
C MET A 58 -23.35 3.56 -6.20
N ALA A 59 -22.44 4.51 -6.01
CA ALA A 59 -21.82 4.79 -4.74
C ALA A 59 -22.76 5.41 -3.69
N LYS A 60 -23.93 5.91 -4.09
CA LYS A 60 -24.91 6.53 -3.17
C LYS A 60 -25.74 5.53 -2.37
N ASN A 61 -25.76 4.27 -2.81
CA ASN A 61 -26.56 3.22 -2.18
C ASN A 61 -25.77 1.89 -2.22
N ASP A 62 -25.58 1.29 -1.07
CA ASP A 62 -24.81 0.04 -0.91
C ASP A 62 -25.68 -1.22 -0.88
N ASP A 63 -27.01 -1.14 -1.18
CA ASP A 63 -27.93 -2.30 -1.17
C ASP A 63 -27.46 -3.45 -2.07
N TRP A 64 -26.71 -3.12 -3.13
CA TRP A 64 -26.15 -4.12 -4.04
C TRP A 64 -25.12 -5.02 -3.37
N ILE A 65 -24.40 -4.53 -2.34
CA ILE A 65 -23.37 -5.27 -1.60
C ILE A 65 -24.00 -6.43 -0.81
N HIS A 66 -25.16 -6.18 -0.22
CA HIS A 66 -25.89 -7.17 0.58
C HIS A 66 -26.45 -8.36 -0.24
N ARG A 67 -26.45 -8.27 -1.57
CA ARG A 67 -26.86 -9.39 -2.44
C ARG A 67 -25.87 -10.54 -2.49
N PHE A 68 -24.63 -10.32 -2.06
CA PHE A 68 -23.56 -11.33 -2.16
C PHE A 68 -23.43 -12.19 -0.90
N GLY A 69 -23.98 -11.75 0.23
CA GLY A 69 -23.94 -12.47 1.49
C GLY A 69 -24.24 -11.56 2.67
N GLU A 70 -24.14 -12.11 3.85
CA GLU A 70 -24.25 -11.38 5.11
C GLU A 70 -23.05 -10.43 5.27
N VAL A 71 -23.31 -9.13 5.31
CA VAL A 71 -22.31 -8.09 5.48
C VAL A 71 -22.08 -7.82 6.96
N ILE A 72 -20.84 -7.92 7.41
CA ILE A 72 -20.43 -7.60 8.79
C ILE A 72 -20.14 -6.11 8.91
N THR A 73 -19.36 -5.55 7.95
CA THR A 73 -19.02 -4.12 7.96
C THR A 73 -18.66 -3.64 6.57
N ILE A 74 -18.86 -2.32 6.34
CA ILE A 74 -18.44 -1.61 5.14
C ILE A 74 -17.65 -0.38 5.58
N LEU A 75 -16.43 -0.24 5.09
CA LEU A 75 -15.68 1.01 5.17
C LEU A 75 -15.75 1.72 3.82
N HIS A 76 -16.20 2.97 3.85
CA HIS A 76 -16.28 3.82 2.67
C HIS A 76 -14.98 4.60 2.49
N LEU A 77 -14.39 4.50 1.32
CA LEU A 77 -13.30 5.38 0.89
C LEU A 77 -13.84 6.18 -0.30
N ASP A 78 -14.07 7.47 -0.05
CA ASP A 78 -14.52 8.35 -1.10
C ASP A 78 -13.35 8.79 -1.98
N ALA A 79 -13.65 9.20 -3.21
CA ALA A 79 -12.64 9.74 -4.10
C ALA A 79 -12.12 11.07 -3.52
N VAL A 80 -10.83 11.07 -3.16
CA VAL A 80 -10.05 12.22 -2.71
C VAL A 80 -8.76 12.29 -3.53
N ASP A 81 -7.97 13.34 -3.38
CA ASP A 81 -6.84 13.71 -4.24
C ASP A 81 -5.96 12.55 -4.78
N ALA A 82 -5.74 11.52 -3.99
CA ALA A 82 -4.95 10.35 -4.39
C ALA A 82 -5.77 9.15 -4.90
N GLN A 83 -7.11 9.17 -4.72
CA GLN A 83 -8.02 8.08 -5.08
C GLN A 83 -9.10 8.59 -6.01
N SER A 84 -8.99 8.21 -7.28
CA SER A 84 -9.88 8.72 -8.33
C SER A 84 -11.30 8.14 -8.31
N TRP A 85 -11.54 7.05 -7.54
CA TRP A 85 -12.79 6.29 -7.57
C TRP A 85 -13.29 5.92 -6.18
N PRO A 86 -14.60 6.01 -5.89
CA PRO A 86 -15.16 5.51 -4.63
C PRO A 86 -14.87 4.03 -4.45
N THR A 87 -14.48 3.64 -3.24
CA THR A 87 -14.20 2.25 -2.89
C THR A 87 -15.04 1.83 -1.69
N ARG A 88 -15.45 0.57 -1.66
CA ARG A 88 -16.12 -0.08 -0.53
C ARG A 88 -15.28 -1.25 -0.09
N LEU A 89 -14.72 -1.16 1.13
CA LEU A 89 -14.00 -2.27 1.76
C LEU A 89 -15.02 -3.03 2.60
N VAL A 90 -15.37 -4.23 2.18
CA VAL A 90 -16.47 -5.00 2.75
C VAL A 90 -15.95 -6.27 3.40
N ILE A 91 -16.36 -6.52 4.64
CA ILE A 91 -16.15 -7.82 5.30
C ILE A 91 -17.49 -8.56 5.36
N TYR A 92 -17.52 -9.73 4.77
CA TYR A 92 -18.64 -10.66 4.81
C TYR A 92 -18.51 -11.68 5.94
N ALA A 93 -19.63 -12.30 6.33
CA ALA A 93 -19.61 -13.44 7.25
C ALA A 93 -18.64 -14.52 6.77
N GLY A 94 -17.94 -15.15 7.71
CA GLY A 94 -16.81 -16.03 7.41
C GLY A 94 -15.46 -15.31 7.25
N GLY A 95 -15.40 -13.98 7.45
CA GLY A 95 -14.17 -13.21 7.42
C GLY A 95 -13.61 -12.96 6.02
N ILE A 96 -14.45 -13.05 4.98
CA ILE A 96 -14.04 -12.80 3.60
C ILE A 96 -14.10 -11.31 3.33
N LYS A 97 -12.96 -10.72 2.97
CA LYS A 97 -12.87 -9.31 2.58
C LYS A 97 -12.98 -9.16 1.06
N VAL A 98 -13.72 -8.13 0.63
CA VAL A 98 -13.82 -7.71 -0.77
C VAL A 98 -13.63 -6.20 -0.84
N ASP A 99 -12.72 -5.78 -1.69
CA ASP A 99 -12.48 -4.38 -2.01
C ASP A 99 -13.14 -4.08 -3.37
N PHE A 100 -14.23 -3.32 -3.34
CA PHE A 100 -14.93 -2.90 -4.54
C PHE A 100 -14.52 -1.48 -4.92
N THR A 101 -13.84 -1.30 -6.05
CA THR A 101 -13.60 0.02 -6.64
C THR A 101 -14.67 0.30 -7.69
N LEU A 102 -15.41 1.40 -7.53
CA LEU A 102 -16.48 1.82 -8.44
C LEU A 102 -15.92 2.81 -9.46
N ALA A 103 -15.57 2.34 -10.64
CA ALA A 103 -14.95 3.16 -11.68
C ALA A 103 -15.87 3.33 -12.90
N GLY A 104 -15.69 4.44 -13.62
CA GLY A 104 -16.37 4.67 -14.88
C GLY A 104 -15.62 4.05 -16.07
N LEU A 105 -16.33 3.96 -17.21
CA LEU A 105 -15.79 3.46 -18.48
C LEU A 105 -14.48 4.15 -18.90
N ALA A 106 -14.32 5.43 -18.56
CA ALA A 106 -13.13 6.23 -18.86
C ALA A 106 -11.83 5.59 -18.32
N ARG A 107 -11.89 4.82 -17.22
CA ARG A 107 -10.73 4.11 -16.68
C ARG A 107 -10.19 3.07 -17.67
N LEU A 108 -11.05 2.18 -18.17
CA LEU A 108 -10.62 1.17 -19.13
C LEU A 108 -10.26 1.78 -20.49
N GLN A 109 -11.00 2.81 -20.94
CA GLN A 109 -10.70 3.54 -22.17
C GLN A 109 -9.32 4.21 -22.11
N LYS A 110 -8.94 4.81 -20.98
CA LYS A 110 -7.61 5.36 -20.77
C LYS A 110 -6.53 4.28 -20.87
N MET A 111 -6.74 3.12 -20.25
CA MET A 111 -5.78 2.00 -20.30
C MET A 111 -5.70 1.34 -21.68
N ALA A 112 -6.77 1.39 -22.47
CA ALA A 112 -6.78 0.94 -23.87
C ALA A 112 -6.11 1.93 -24.84
N SER A 113 -5.76 3.13 -24.39
CA SER A 113 -5.04 4.15 -25.17
C SER A 113 -3.51 3.93 -25.09
N PRO A 114 -2.69 4.72 -25.84
CA PRO A 114 -1.24 4.68 -25.73
C PRO A 114 -0.67 4.94 -24.32
N ALA A 115 -1.48 5.42 -23.38
CA ALA A 115 -1.07 5.57 -21.98
C ALA A 115 -0.78 4.22 -21.29
N GLY A 116 -1.38 3.12 -21.80
CA GLY A 116 -1.18 1.78 -21.26
C GLY A 116 -1.88 1.53 -19.94
N LEU A 117 -1.61 0.36 -19.35
CA LEU A 117 -2.18 -0.07 -18.08
C LEU A 117 -1.72 0.83 -16.92
N ASP A 118 -2.59 1.04 -15.94
CA ASP A 118 -2.14 1.59 -14.66
C ASP A 118 -1.29 0.57 -13.88
N PRO A 119 -0.50 1.01 -12.88
CA PRO A 119 0.40 0.12 -12.14
C PRO A 119 -0.29 -1.08 -11.48
N LEU A 120 -1.56 -0.96 -11.09
CA LEU A 120 -2.32 -2.06 -10.48
C LEU A 120 -2.64 -3.14 -11.51
N TYR A 121 -3.12 -2.73 -12.71
CA TYR A 121 -3.44 -3.64 -13.79
C TYR A 121 -2.19 -4.24 -14.44
N GLU A 122 -1.09 -3.48 -14.48
CA GLU A 122 0.20 -3.98 -14.99
C GLU A 122 0.71 -5.18 -14.18
N ARG A 123 0.45 -5.23 -12.88
CA ARG A 123 0.77 -6.36 -11.99
C ARG A 123 -0.09 -7.60 -12.26
N GLY A 124 -1.23 -7.44 -12.90
CA GLY A 124 -2.15 -8.50 -13.26
C GLY A 124 -3.61 -8.11 -13.08
N TYR A 125 -4.43 -8.47 -14.04
CA TYR A 125 -5.89 -8.32 -13.99
C TYR A 125 -6.58 -9.47 -14.71
N GLN A 126 -7.85 -9.70 -14.38
CA GLN A 126 -8.72 -10.67 -15.06
C GLN A 126 -10.09 -10.03 -15.30
N LEU A 127 -10.51 -9.97 -16.56
CA LEU A 127 -11.86 -9.56 -16.92
C LEU A 127 -12.83 -10.72 -16.63
N LEU A 128 -13.61 -10.61 -15.56
CA LEU A 128 -14.60 -11.62 -15.17
C LEU A 128 -15.93 -11.42 -15.90
N VAL A 129 -16.26 -10.16 -16.21
CA VAL A 129 -17.42 -9.74 -17.03
C VAL A 129 -16.92 -8.68 -18.00
N ASP A 130 -17.30 -8.79 -19.27
CA ASP A 130 -16.94 -7.85 -20.33
C ASP A 130 -18.11 -7.71 -21.31
N LYS A 131 -18.92 -6.66 -21.17
CA LYS A 131 -20.10 -6.42 -22.02
C LYS A 131 -19.81 -5.56 -23.25
N ASP A 132 -18.68 -4.84 -23.23
CA ASP A 132 -18.31 -3.87 -24.26
C ASP A 132 -17.01 -4.30 -25.02
N ALA A 133 -16.60 -5.55 -24.87
CA ALA A 133 -15.44 -6.14 -25.54
C ALA A 133 -14.11 -5.42 -25.25
N PHE A 134 -13.90 -4.93 -24.02
CA PHE A 134 -12.65 -4.32 -23.57
C PHE A 134 -11.44 -5.26 -23.69
N ALA A 135 -11.66 -6.58 -23.56
CA ALA A 135 -10.61 -7.58 -23.70
C ALA A 135 -9.83 -7.47 -25.04
N LYS A 136 -10.45 -6.91 -26.08
CA LYS A 136 -9.82 -6.69 -27.38
C LYS A 136 -8.95 -5.45 -27.45
N ALA A 137 -9.18 -4.48 -26.55
CA ALA A 137 -8.54 -3.18 -26.57
C ALA A 137 -7.50 -3.02 -25.45
N LEU A 138 -7.67 -3.69 -24.32
CA LEU A 138 -6.74 -3.60 -23.19
C LEU A 138 -5.44 -4.36 -23.50
N PRO A 139 -4.27 -3.75 -23.22
CA PRO A 139 -2.99 -4.46 -23.28
C PRO A 139 -2.96 -5.64 -22.32
N ALA A 140 -2.22 -6.68 -22.67
CA ALA A 140 -1.94 -7.77 -21.72
C ALA A 140 -1.06 -7.26 -20.56
N ALA A 141 -1.39 -7.68 -19.32
CA ALA A 141 -0.55 -7.39 -18.18
C ALA A 141 0.84 -8.03 -18.35
N THR A 142 1.89 -7.29 -17.99
CA THR A 142 3.27 -7.83 -18.01
C THR A 142 3.62 -8.54 -16.70
N TYR A 143 2.77 -8.44 -15.68
CA TYR A 143 2.99 -8.96 -14.33
C TYR A 143 4.21 -8.36 -13.62
N ARG A 144 4.63 -7.18 -14.06
CA ARG A 144 5.70 -6.41 -13.43
C ARG A 144 5.13 -5.51 -12.35
N PHE A 145 5.93 -5.29 -11.33
CA PHE A 145 5.61 -4.28 -10.32
C PHE A 145 6.10 -2.90 -10.78
N PRO A 146 5.49 -1.81 -10.27
CA PRO A 146 5.93 -0.46 -10.58
C PRO A 146 7.38 -0.23 -10.15
N VAL A 147 8.15 0.38 -11.01
CA VAL A 147 9.50 0.83 -10.66
C VAL A 147 9.38 2.14 -9.88
N HIS A 148 9.78 2.13 -8.63
CA HIS A 148 9.85 3.32 -7.81
C HIS A 148 11.16 4.04 -8.09
N ALA A 149 11.05 5.34 -8.45
CA ALA A 149 12.22 6.17 -8.65
C ALA A 149 12.83 6.62 -7.32
N MET A 150 14.14 6.79 -7.30
CA MET A 150 14.79 7.53 -6.22
C MET A 150 14.24 8.95 -6.16
N PRO A 151 14.10 9.56 -4.96
CA PRO A 151 13.80 10.98 -4.84
C PRO A 151 14.93 11.81 -5.46
N ASP A 152 14.69 13.10 -5.63
CA ASP A 152 15.79 14.04 -5.83
C ASP A 152 16.51 14.36 -4.51
N GLU A 153 17.65 15.04 -4.61
CA GLU A 153 18.46 15.46 -3.45
C GLU A 153 17.67 16.34 -2.48
N GLN A 154 16.85 17.25 -3.00
CA GLN A 154 16.06 18.19 -2.19
C GLN A 154 15.05 17.43 -1.31
N ARG A 155 14.33 16.48 -1.89
CA ARG A 155 13.37 15.65 -1.15
C ARG A 155 14.08 14.75 -0.12
N PHE A 156 15.22 14.16 -0.49
CA PHE A 156 16.03 13.39 0.44
C PHE A 156 16.43 14.22 1.67
N LEU A 157 17.02 15.41 1.46
CA LEU A 157 17.44 16.28 2.54
C LEU A 157 16.26 16.71 3.42
N ALA A 158 15.14 17.11 2.81
CA ALA A 158 13.93 17.48 3.56
C ALA A 158 13.43 16.35 4.47
N ARG A 159 13.47 15.08 4.01
CA ARG A 159 13.07 13.93 4.84
C ARG A 159 14.07 13.62 5.94
N VAL A 160 15.36 13.81 5.71
CA VAL A 160 16.37 13.66 6.76
C VAL A 160 16.20 14.74 7.83
N GLU A 161 15.94 15.97 7.45
CA GLU A 161 15.68 17.06 8.40
C GLU A 161 14.39 16.82 9.21
N GLU A 162 13.31 16.38 8.55
CA GLU A 162 12.05 16.03 9.20
C GLU A 162 12.24 14.90 10.21
N PHE A 163 12.97 13.85 9.86
CA PHE A 163 13.28 12.76 10.79
C PHE A 163 13.97 13.26 12.06
N TRP A 164 15.01 14.09 11.92
CA TRP A 164 15.72 14.63 13.08
C TRP A 164 14.88 15.62 13.88
N PHE A 165 14.00 16.37 13.22
CA PHE A 165 13.03 17.22 13.91
C PHE A 165 12.07 16.40 14.78
N GLU A 166 11.55 15.29 14.28
CA GLU A 166 10.71 14.37 15.06
C GLU A 166 11.51 13.70 16.19
N ALA A 167 12.71 13.25 15.90
CA ALA A 167 13.62 12.62 16.85
C ALA A 167 13.95 13.53 18.05
N PHE A 168 14.12 14.84 17.82
CA PHE A 168 14.37 15.83 18.86
C PHE A 168 13.29 15.87 19.96
N HIS A 169 12.06 15.54 19.64
CA HIS A 169 10.95 15.62 20.59
C HIS A 169 10.86 14.43 21.54
N VAL A 170 11.23 13.23 21.08
CA VAL A 170 11.05 11.98 21.84
C VAL A 170 11.71 12.01 23.22
N PRO A 171 13.02 12.30 23.37
CA PRO A 171 13.64 12.34 24.69
C PRO A 171 13.06 13.43 25.61
N ARG A 172 12.55 14.53 25.03
CA ARG A 172 11.94 15.62 25.78
C ARG A 172 10.58 15.24 26.37
N TYR A 173 9.76 14.53 25.59
CA TYR A 173 8.49 14.00 26.08
C TYR A 173 8.71 12.90 27.13
N LEU A 174 9.69 12.02 26.94
CA LEU A 174 10.05 11.01 27.94
C LEU A 174 10.53 11.66 29.25
N ALA A 175 11.27 12.78 29.19
CA ALA A 175 11.73 13.49 30.38
C ALA A 175 10.59 14.23 31.14
N ARG A 176 9.45 14.46 30.49
CA ARG A 176 8.25 15.09 31.06
C ARG A 176 7.19 14.09 31.49
N ASP A 177 7.49 12.79 31.42
CA ASP A 177 6.55 11.69 31.67
C ASP A 177 5.36 11.67 30.68
N GLU A 178 5.59 12.17 29.45
CA GLU A 178 4.58 12.24 28.40
C GLU A 178 4.76 11.11 27.38
N LEU A 179 4.65 9.86 27.87
CA LEU A 179 4.96 8.66 27.09
C LEU A 179 4.10 8.54 25.82
N LEU A 180 2.80 8.90 25.86
CA LEU A 180 1.92 8.82 24.69
C LEU A 180 2.40 9.74 23.57
N LEU A 181 2.78 10.99 23.90
CA LEU A 181 3.30 11.94 22.92
C LEU A 181 4.64 11.46 22.34
N ALA A 182 5.52 10.89 23.18
CA ALA A 182 6.77 10.27 22.73
C ALA A 182 6.50 9.14 21.72
N LYS A 183 5.50 8.27 21.98
CA LYS A 183 5.11 7.17 21.06
C LYS A 183 4.49 7.67 19.76
N GLN A 184 3.74 8.77 19.78
CA GLN A 184 3.20 9.35 18.53
C GLN A 184 4.32 9.89 17.63
N ARG A 185 5.30 10.60 18.20
CA ARG A 185 6.48 11.03 17.45
C ARG A 185 7.31 9.85 16.92
N ASP A 186 7.48 8.84 17.77
CA ASP A 186 8.12 7.58 17.35
C ASP A 186 7.37 6.92 16.19
N GLY A 187 6.04 7.00 16.13
CA GLY A 187 5.23 6.54 15.00
C GLY A 187 5.60 7.26 13.69
N THR A 188 5.64 8.59 13.70
CA THR A 188 6.07 9.39 12.53
C THR A 188 7.52 9.04 12.13
N MET A 189 8.42 8.85 13.12
CA MET A 189 9.79 8.40 12.84
C MET A 189 9.83 7.02 12.16
N LYS A 190 8.88 6.10 12.45
CA LYS A 190 8.79 4.80 11.77
C LYS A 190 8.34 4.91 10.31
N GLU A 191 7.43 5.85 10.01
CA GLU A 191 7.02 6.14 8.63
C GLU A 191 8.22 6.66 7.82
N LEU A 192 8.96 7.62 8.36
CA LEU A 192 10.18 8.15 7.74
C LEU A 192 11.29 7.11 7.63
N LEU A 193 11.41 6.21 8.62
CA LEU A 193 12.36 5.10 8.57
C LEU A 193 12.00 4.12 7.47
N LEU A 194 10.72 3.79 7.30
CA LEU A 194 10.28 2.90 6.22
C LEU A 194 10.62 3.51 4.85
N GLU A 195 10.30 4.80 4.62
CA GLU A 195 10.67 5.49 3.39
C GLU A 195 12.20 5.44 3.15
N MET A 196 13.01 5.63 4.18
CA MET A 196 14.48 5.53 4.07
C MET A 196 14.96 4.11 3.77
N ILE A 197 14.32 3.07 4.33
CA ILE A 197 14.63 1.67 4.01
C ILE A 197 14.30 1.38 2.54
N GLU A 198 13.19 1.90 2.03
CA GLU A 198 12.78 1.79 0.63
C GLU A 198 13.81 2.45 -0.30
N TRP A 199 14.21 3.69 -0.01
CA TRP A 199 15.25 4.38 -0.79
C TRP A 199 16.60 3.66 -0.73
N HIS A 200 16.96 3.13 0.44
CA HIS A 200 18.18 2.33 0.58
C HIS A 200 18.13 1.06 -0.27
N ALA A 201 16.99 0.37 -0.31
CA ALA A 201 16.82 -0.80 -1.15
C ALA A 201 16.95 -0.44 -2.64
N ILE A 202 16.27 0.62 -3.09
CA ILE A 202 16.37 1.12 -4.48
C ILE A 202 17.82 1.48 -4.82
N ALA A 203 18.54 2.18 -3.93
CA ALA A 203 19.90 2.62 -4.18
C ALA A 203 20.92 1.47 -4.26
N ARG A 204 20.67 0.36 -3.55
CA ARG A 204 21.61 -0.76 -3.47
C ARG A 204 21.40 -1.87 -4.48
N HIS A 205 20.17 -2.03 -4.96
CA HIS A 205 19.87 -3.09 -5.92
C HIS A 205 20.03 -2.59 -7.37
N PRO A 206 20.76 -3.32 -8.23
CA PRO A 206 20.89 -2.98 -9.64
C PRO A 206 19.57 -3.18 -10.39
N GLU A 207 18.74 -4.12 -9.94
CA GLU A 207 17.43 -4.43 -10.48
C GLU A 207 16.34 -3.80 -9.62
N PRO A 208 15.18 -3.42 -10.20
CA PRO A 208 14.06 -2.89 -9.45
C PRO A 208 13.61 -3.84 -8.34
N VAL A 209 13.23 -3.28 -7.19
CA VAL A 209 12.68 -4.01 -6.03
C VAL A 209 11.20 -3.70 -5.85
N ASP A 210 10.43 -4.71 -5.44
CA ASP A 210 9.00 -4.55 -5.18
C ASP A 210 8.75 -4.02 -3.77
N ILE A 211 8.80 -2.70 -3.62
CA ILE A 211 8.52 -1.99 -2.36
C ILE A 211 7.04 -1.58 -2.24
N TRP A 212 6.14 -2.32 -2.90
CA TRP A 212 4.72 -1.99 -2.95
C TRP A 212 4.07 -2.08 -1.57
N HIS A 213 3.42 -0.96 -1.18
CA HIS A 213 2.48 -0.81 -0.08
C HIS A 213 3.02 -1.16 1.33
N LEU A 214 3.35 -0.11 2.09
CA LEU A 214 3.58 -0.12 3.55
C LEU A 214 4.55 -1.21 4.06
N GLY A 215 5.63 -1.46 3.32
CA GLY A 215 6.65 -2.42 3.75
C GLY A 215 6.25 -3.88 3.58
N LYS A 216 5.21 -4.19 2.78
CA LYS A 216 4.85 -5.58 2.47
C LYS A 216 6.05 -6.32 1.91
N GLY A 217 6.36 -7.48 2.49
CA GLY A 217 7.51 -8.28 2.08
C GLY A 217 8.88 -7.68 2.43
N ILE A 218 8.96 -6.70 3.32
CA ILE A 218 10.19 -5.96 3.70
C ILE A 218 11.38 -6.88 4.03
N ARG A 219 11.13 -8.01 4.66
CA ARG A 219 12.18 -8.98 4.99
C ARG A 219 12.90 -9.50 3.73
N HIS A 220 12.18 -9.64 2.61
CA HIS A 220 12.76 -10.12 1.35
C HIS A 220 13.53 -9.04 0.62
N TRP A 221 12.98 -7.83 0.51
CA TRP A 221 13.60 -6.80 -0.31
C TRP A 221 14.57 -5.88 0.44
N ALA A 222 14.45 -5.71 1.77
CA ALA A 222 15.42 -4.99 2.59
C ALA A 222 16.56 -5.88 3.11
N GLY A 223 16.33 -7.20 3.19
CA GLY A 223 17.30 -8.19 3.67
C GLY A 223 17.28 -8.42 5.19
N GLU A 224 17.83 -9.58 5.60
CA GLU A 224 17.79 -10.04 7.01
C GLU A 224 18.46 -9.09 7.99
N ALA A 225 19.56 -8.43 7.60
CA ALA A 225 20.27 -7.51 8.49
C ALA A 225 19.41 -6.31 8.86
N ILE A 226 18.78 -5.64 7.87
CA ILE A 226 17.88 -4.52 8.13
C ILE A 226 16.63 -4.99 8.88
N TRP A 227 16.10 -6.18 8.55
CA TRP A 227 14.98 -6.76 9.27
C TRP A 227 15.26 -6.95 10.75
N ALA A 228 16.44 -7.48 11.11
CA ALA A 228 16.87 -7.67 12.50
C ALA A 228 17.02 -6.33 13.25
N GLU A 229 17.62 -5.33 12.61
CA GLU A 229 17.74 -3.98 13.19
C GLU A 229 16.37 -3.30 13.32
N LEU A 230 15.48 -3.45 12.35
CA LEU A 230 14.13 -2.90 12.39
C LEU A 230 13.31 -3.43 13.57
N GLN A 231 13.43 -4.72 13.89
CA GLN A 231 12.77 -5.29 15.08
C GLN A 231 13.17 -4.57 16.38
N ALA A 232 14.45 -4.21 16.51
CA ALA A 232 14.95 -3.48 17.68
C ALA A 232 14.40 -2.05 17.79
N THR A 233 13.87 -1.48 16.72
CA THR A 233 13.29 -0.12 16.73
C THR A 233 11.91 -0.06 17.39
N TYR A 234 11.22 -1.19 17.58
CA TYR A 234 9.92 -1.23 18.24
C TYR A 234 10.09 -1.52 19.73
N GLY A 235 9.43 -0.75 20.56
CA GLY A 235 9.47 -0.86 22.02
C GLY A 235 8.08 -0.94 22.63
N HIS A 236 8.01 -1.51 23.83
CA HIS A 236 6.81 -1.55 24.66
C HIS A 236 6.33 -0.14 25.06
N PHE A 237 5.11 -0.06 25.60
CA PHE A 237 4.58 1.19 26.19
C PHE A 237 5.17 1.40 27.59
N ASP A 238 6.48 1.65 27.62
CA ASP A 238 7.30 1.87 28.81
C ASP A 238 8.40 2.89 28.46
N ALA A 239 8.72 3.80 29.39
CA ALA A 239 9.62 4.91 29.12
C ALA A 239 11.07 4.45 28.89
N SER A 240 11.55 3.41 29.61
CA SER A 240 12.91 2.89 29.46
C SER A 240 13.06 2.17 28.13
N ASP A 241 12.08 1.34 27.77
CA ASP A 241 12.09 0.60 26.50
C ASP A 241 11.82 1.52 25.29
N ALA A 242 10.99 2.57 25.46
CA ALA A 242 10.83 3.62 24.44
C ALA A 242 12.16 4.34 24.16
N ARG A 243 12.98 4.59 25.18
CA ARG A 243 14.33 5.17 25.01
C ARG A 243 15.26 4.24 24.26
N ARG A 244 15.26 2.95 24.58
CA ARG A 244 16.03 1.93 23.85
C ARG A 244 15.61 1.87 22.37
N ALA A 245 14.30 1.80 22.11
CA ALA A 245 13.75 1.75 20.76
C ALA A 245 14.09 3.02 19.96
N TYR A 246 13.99 4.20 20.59
CA TYR A 246 14.42 5.48 20.00
C TYR A 246 15.89 5.45 19.57
N GLN A 247 16.80 4.94 20.43
CA GLN A 247 18.20 4.83 20.09
C GLN A 247 18.43 3.90 18.91
N ALA A 248 17.75 2.75 18.86
CA ALA A 248 17.82 1.84 17.73
C ALA A 248 17.28 2.48 16.44
N THR A 249 16.16 3.21 16.52
CA THR A 249 15.54 3.91 15.38
C THR A 249 16.50 4.95 14.80
N THR A 250 17.05 5.83 15.64
CA THR A 250 17.97 6.88 15.19
C THR A 250 19.27 6.32 14.62
N ALA A 251 19.78 5.23 15.20
CA ALA A 251 20.98 4.57 14.71
C ALA A 251 20.77 3.95 13.32
N LEU A 252 19.68 3.21 13.15
CA LEU A 252 19.35 2.58 11.87
C LEU A 252 19.10 3.64 10.79
N TYR A 253 18.27 4.65 11.08
CA TYR A 253 17.97 5.72 10.14
C TYR A 253 19.24 6.44 9.67
N ALA A 254 20.07 6.90 10.62
CA ALA A 254 21.30 7.62 10.32
C ALA A 254 22.27 6.80 9.45
N ARG A 255 22.40 5.51 9.73
CA ARG A 255 23.24 4.61 8.92
C ARG A 255 22.71 4.50 7.49
N LEU A 256 21.42 4.20 7.33
CA LEU A 256 20.80 4.04 6.00
C LEU A 256 20.85 5.34 5.19
N ALA A 257 20.51 6.47 5.81
CA ALA A 257 20.53 7.76 5.15
C ALA A 257 21.94 8.16 4.67
N ARG A 258 22.98 7.89 5.47
CA ARG A 258 24.37 8.09 5.03
C ARG A 258 24.77 7.17 3.88
N GLU A 259 24.33 5.92 3.92
CA GLU A 259 24.59 4.98 2.82
C GLU A 259 23.91 5.44 1.53
N VAL A 260 22.64 5.89 1.59
CA VAL A 260 21.93 6.48 0.43
C VAL A 260 22.66 7.71 -0.09
N ALA A 261 22.97 8.67 0.79
CA ALA A 261 23.71 9.90 0.43
C ALA A 261 25.03 9.57 -0.28
N ARG A 262 25.81 8.63 0.25
CA ARG A 262 27.08 8.21 -0.36
C ARG A 262 26.89 7.56 -1.74
N ILE A 263 25.87 6.70 -1.91
CA ILE A 263 25.61 6.03 -3.19
C ILE A 263 25.17 7.05 -4.26
N GLN A 264 24.33 8.02 -3.87
CA GLN A 264 23.79 9.02 -4.77
C GLN A 264 24.74 10.23 -4.99
N GLY A 265 25.80 10.33 -4.21
CA GLY A 265 26.70 11.47 -4.25
C GLY A 265 26.11 12.75 -3.63
N TRP A 266 25.13 12.60 -2.73
CA TRP A 266 24.46 13.71 -2.04
C TRP A 266 25.14 14.06 -0.70
N PRO A 267 25.01 15.30 -0.22
CA PRO A 267 25.42 15.64 1.14
C PRO A 267 24.50 14.98 2.16
N TYR A 268 25.09 14.59 3.31
CA TYR A 268 24.30 14.25 4.50
C TYR A 268 24.39 15.39 5.53
N PRO A 269 23.28 15.84 6.14
CA PRO A 269 23.28 17.02 7.02
C PRO A 269 23.78 16.67 8.44
N GLU A 270 25.07 16.40 8.58
CA GLU A 270 25.73 16.01 9.86
C GLU A 270 25.52 17.04 10.98
N SER A 271 25.40 18.34 10.62
CA SER A 271 25.15 19.40 11.60
C SER A 271 23.75 19.31 12.20
N VAL A 272 22.75 18.92 11.40
CA VAL A 272 21.36 18.76 11.85
C VAL A 272 21.28 17.56 12.80
N GLU A 273 21.81 16.42 12.42
CA GLU A 273 21.84 15.23 13.32
C GLU A 273 22.52 15.57 14.64
N ARG A 274 23.71 16.23 14.61
CA ARG A 274 24.46 16.56 15.82
C ARG A 274 23.72 17.52 16.74
N ALA A 275 22.97 18.47 16.18
CA ALA A 275 22.24 19.46 16.94
C ALA A 275 20.93 18.94 17.56
N LEU A 276 20.31 17.94 16.92
CA LEU A 276 18.95 17.48 17.28
C LEU A 276 18.92 16.10 17.94
N ARG A 277 20.00 15.31 17.85
CA ARG A 277 20.16 14.02 18.51
C ARG A 277 20.49 14.21 20.00
#